data_9db0d7d648fd98add6ec3f30e70c94ed
#
_entry.id   9db0d7d648fd98add6ec3f30e70c94ed
#
_cell.length_a   1.000
_cell.length_b   1.000
_cell.length_c   1.000
_cell.angle_alpha   90.00
_cell.angle_beta   90.00
_cell.angle_gamma   90.00
#
_symmetry.space_group_name_H-M   'P 1'
#
loop_
_entity.id
_entity.type
_entity.pdbx_description
1 polymer ?
#
loop_
_entity_poly.entity_id
_entity_poly.type
_entity_poly.pdbx_seq_one_letter_code
_entity_poly.pdbx_strand_id
1 'polypeptide(L)'
;MGSGTMNSGGDPNEALYRDKSFLGHPKGLLTVCVKNLCSSFAYYGFTAVLIYYLYTEVSKGGLGLEKTEAAQLLSLYFALIVVCGVVGSYMSDRVFGVRKSLRIVVTIGPLPYIILAIPGSGLIGYAAAMGIHLIGSMVAGQAMTALTGKLYAKGDERRDGAFSYVYVISNIGAAIPSISGTVALLFGYHAAFALSAAAAVVGSAYYLLVERKVFGTIGEEPDDPMPAAARKRAVYILIAAGVITAGGAVPPF
;
A
#
# COMPACT_ATOMS: atom_id res chain seq x y z
N MET A 1 -26.78 10.70 -49.18
CA MET A 1 -26.88 9.45 -48.41
C MET A 1 -25.46 9.00 -48.07
N GLY A 2 -24.97 9.37 -46.91
CA GLY A 2 -23.66 8.98 -46.37
C GLY A 2 -23.90 8.17 -45.10
N SER A 3 -23.81 6.86 -45.19
CA SER A 3 -23.96 5.96 -44.07
C SER A 3 -22.71 6.09 -43.19
N GLY A 4 -22.83 6.91 -42.13
CA GLY A 4 -21.87 6.90 -41.04
C GLY A 4 -21.94 5.55 -40.35
N THR A 5 -20.95 4.71 -40.56
CA THR A 5 -20.68 3.52 -39.73
C THR A 5 -20.44 3.97 -38.32
N MET A 6 -21.46 3.86 -37.46
CA MET A 6 -21.27 3.95 -36.01
C MET A 6 -20.36 2.78 -35.62
N ASN A 7 -19.14 3.13 -35.28
CA ASN A 7 -18.18 2.20 -34.71
C ASN A 7 -18.73 1.82 -33.32
N SER A 8 -19.35 0.65 -33.20
CA SER A 8 -19.85 0.06 -31.97
C SER A 8 -18.69 -0.52 -31.14
N GLY A 9 -17.72 0.34 -30.82
CA GLY A 9 -16.69 0.01 -29.86
C GLY A 9 -17.27 0.11 -28.44
N GLY A 10 -17.92 -0.94 -27.96
CA GLY A 10 -18.32 -1.07 -26.55
C GLY A 10 -17.10 -0.93 -25.64
N ASP A 11 -17.30 -0.48 -24.40
CA ASP A 11 -16.25 -0.37 -23.40
C ASP A 11 -15.52 -1.74 -23.30
N PRO A 12 -14.18 -1.78 -23.52
CA PRO A 12 -13.41 -3.03 -23.44
C PRO A 12 -13.54 -3.73 -22.08
N ASN A 13 -13.99 -3.04 -21.06
CA ASN A 13 -14.17 -3.56 -19.70
C ASN A 13 -15.63 -3.96 -19.40
N GLU A 14 -16.57 -3.85 -20.35
CA GLU A 14 -17.99 -4.12 -20.09
C GLU A 14 -18.23 -5.53 -19.51
N ALA A 15 -17.52 -6.53 -20.03
CA ALA A 15 -17.60 -7.90 -19.53
C ALA A 15 -17.10 -8.01 -18.06
N LEU A 16 -16.10 -7.21 -17.67
CA LEU A 16 -15.57 -7.18 -16.30
C LEU A 16 -16.56 -6.51 -15.35
N TYR A 17 -17.25 -5.46 -15.75
CA TYR A 17 -18.29 -4.81 -14.93
C TYR A 17 -19.52 -5.73 -14.72
N ARG A 18 -19.84 -6.56 -15.70
CA ARG A 18 -20.97 -7.52 -15.62
C ARG A 18 -20.63 -8.80 -14.88
N ASP A 19 -19.35 -9.04 -14.60
CA ASP A 19 -18.91 -10.24 -13.87
C ASP A 19 -19.53 -10.31 -12.47
N LYS A 20 -19.99 -11.50 -12.10
CA LYS A 20 -20.62 -11.81 -10.78
C LYS A 20 -19.99 -13.04 -10.14
N SER A 21 -18.78 -13.41 -10.55
CA SER A 21 -18.14 -14.67 -10.16
C SER A 21 -17.65 -14.73 -8.72
N PHE A 22 -17.55 -13.58 -8.03
CA PHE A 22 -17.18 -13.51 -6.62
C PHE A 22 -18.33 -12.97 -5.76
N LEU A 23 -19.14 -13.84 -5.18
CA LEU A 23 -20.26 -13.46 -4.29
C LEU A 23 -21.23 -12.43 -4.91
N GLY A 24 -21.46 -12.53 -6.22
CA GLY A 24 -22.27 -11.57 -6.98
C GLY A 24 -21.52 -10.31 -7.45
N HIS A 25 -20.24 -10.20 -7.15
CA HIS A 25 -19.35 -9.10 -7.52
C HIS A 25 -18.31 -9.52 -8.59
N PRO A 26 -17.67 -8.55 -9.26
CA PRO A 26 -16.58 -8.84 -10.17
C PRO A 26 -15.43 -9.57 -9.48
N LYS A 27 -14.78 -10.50 -10.18
CA LYS A 27 -13.63 -11.27 -9.68
C LYS A 27 -12.47 -10.38 -9.22
N GLY A 28 -12.35 -9.19 -9.79
CA GLY A 28 -11.40 -8.18 -9.33
C GLY A 28 -11.54 -7.82 -7.84
N LEU A 29 -12.76 -7.87 -7.29
CA LEU A 29 -12.99 -7.62 -5.86
C LEU A 29 -12.30 -8.66 -4.96
N LEU A 30 -12.28 -9.94 -5.36
CA LEU A 30 -11.51 -10.96 -4.63
C LEU A 30 -10.03 -10.59 -4.54
N THR A 31 -9.47 -10.10 -5.65
CA THR A 31 -8.05 -9.68 -5.68
C THR A 31 -7.78 -8.50 -4.75
N VAL A 32 -8.69 -7.52 -4.72
CA VAL A 32 -8.63 -6.41 -3.77
C VAL A 32 -8.73 -6.92 -2.33
N CYS A 33 -9.66 -7.80 -2.02
CA CYS A 33 -9.86 -8.38 -0.69
C CYS A 33 -8.62 -9.14 -0.20
N VAL A 34 -8.05 -10.03 -1.01
CA VAL A 34 -6.84 -10.79 -0.66
C VAL A 34 -5.66 -9.86 -0.44
N LYS A 35 -5.45 -8.86 -1.31
CA LYS A 35 -4.38 -7.90 -1.14
C LYS A 35 -4.56 -7.06 0.12
N ASN A 36 -5.77 -6.60 0.41
CA ASN A 36 -6.07 -5.83 1.62
C ASN A 36 -5.90 -6.67 2.90
N LEU A 37 -6.34 -7.92 2.92
CA LEU A 37 -6.11 -8.83 4.03
C LEU A 37 -4.62 -8.93 4.37
N CYS A 38 -3.80 -9.26 3.37
CA CYS A 38 -2.36 -9.39 3.53
C CYS A 38 -1.69 -8.07 3.93
N SER A 39 -2.14 -6.95 3.35
CA SER A 39 -1.59 -5.62 3.67
C SER A 39 -1.95 -5.18 5.09
N SER A 40 -3.19 -5.39 5.52
CA SER A 40 -3.63 -5.07 6.88
C SER A 40 -2.89 -5.91 7.90
N PHE A 41 -2.76 -7.22 7.65
CA PHE A 41 -1.96 -8.11 8.50
C PHE A 41 -0.51 -7.59 8.64
N ALA A 42 0.15 -7.32 7.50
CA ALA A 42 1.53 -6.85 7.50
C ALA A 42 1.68 -5.52 8.26
N TYR A 43 0.83 -4.55 7.95
CA TYR A 43 0.90 -3.20 8.52
C TYR A 43 0.58 -3.18 10.01
N TYR A 44 -0.53 -3.79 10.44
CA TYR A 44 -0.92 -3.80 11.84
C TYR A 44 -0.02 -4.71 12.68
N GLY A 45 0.42 -5.85 12.12
CA GLY A 45 1.40 -6.71 12.78
C GLY A 45 2.75 -6.01 13.01
N PHE A 46 3.22 -5.26 12.03
CA PHE A 46 4.40 -4.43 12.11
C PHE A 46 4.24 -3.30 13.14
N THR A 47 3.17 -2.51 13.05
CA THR A 47 2.98 -1.34 13.93
C THR A 47 2.79 -1.73 15.39
N ALA A 48 2.20 -2.90 15.66
CA ALA A 48 2.00 -3.40 17.02
C ALA A 48 3.30 -3.63 17.78
N VAL A 49 4.38 -4.01 17.10
CA VAL A 49 5.67 -4.30 17.72
C VAL A 49 6.70 -3.18 17.54
N LEU A 50 6.43 -2.22 16.65
CA LEU A 50 7.39 -1.20 16.27
C LEU A 50 7.84 -0.32 17.44
N ILE A 51 6.92 0.16 18.26
CA ILE A 51 7.24 1.01 19.41
C ILE A 51 8.17 0.26 20.40
N TYR A 52 7.89 -1.01 20.64
CA TYR A 52 8.71 -1.85 21.54
C TYR A 52 10.10 -2.06 20.97
N TYR A 53 10.22 -2.32 19.66
CA TYR A 53 11.50 -2.45 18.97
C TYR A 53 12.35 -1.18 19.12
N LEU A 54 11.75 0.01 19.05
CA LEU A 54 12.47 1.28 19.14
C LEU A 54 13.12 1.47 20.52
N TYR A 55 12.41 1.21 21.63
CA TYR A 55 12.94 1.52 22.97
C TYR A 55 13.55 0.32 23.72
N THR A 56 13.36 -0.92 23.22
CA THR A 56 13.99 -2.09 23.86
C THR A 56 15.51 -2.02 23.70
N GLU A 57 16.23 -2.44 24.73
CA GLU A 57 17.69 -2.50 24.75
C GLU A 57 18.26 -3.27 23.54
N VAL A 58 19.39 -2.80 23.02
CA VAL A 58 20.08 -3.43 21.89
C VAL A 58 20.45 -4.87 22.19
N SER A 59 20.84 -5.18 23.43
CA SER A 59 21.12 -6.54 23.91
C SER A 59 19.95 -7.49 23.80
N LYS A 60 18.71 -6.96 23.73
CA LYS A 60 17.46 -7.72 23.60
C LYS A 60 16.88 -7.61 22.17
N GLY A 61 17.65 -7.10 21.22
CA GLY A 61 17.28 -7.01 19.81
C GLY A 61 16.44 -5.78 19.43
N GLY A 62 16.37 -4.76 20.30
CA GLY A 62 15.77 -3.46 20.01
C GLY A 62 16.79 -2.41 19.55
N LEU A 63 16.38 -1.14 19.44
CA LEU A 63 17.25 -0.01 19.06
C LEU A 63 17.83 0.74 20.28
N GLY A 64 17.31 0.53 21.49
CA GLY A 64 17.81 1.14 22.73
C GLY A 64 17.51 2.62 22.87
N LEU A 65 16.54 3.17 22.13
CA LEU A 65 16.17 4.58 22.23
C LEU A 65 15.45 4.86 23.55
N GLU A 66 15.50 6.10 24.00
CA GLU A 66 14.65 6.54 25.11
C GLU A 66 13.16 6.44 24.72
N LYS A 67 12.29 6.15 25.69
CA LYS A 67 10.84 5.99 25.41
C LYS A 67 10.22 7.23 24.78
N THR A 68 10.70 8.42 25.20
CA THR A 68 10.24 9.70 24.64
C THR A 68 10.65 9.84 23.17
N GLU A 69 11.90 9.54 22.83
CA GLU A 69 12.41 9.58 21.47
C GLU A 69 11.68 8.56 20.57
N ALA A 70 11.50 7.34 21.06
CA ALA A 70 10.74 6.29 20.36
C ALA A 70 9.30 6.74 20.04
N ALA A 71 8.62 7.37 21.02
CA ALA A 71 7.27 7.89 20.83
C ALA A 71 7.22 9.05 19.83
N GLN A 72 8.20 9.95 19.87
CA GLN A 72 8.32 11.07 18.92
C GLN A 72 8.56 10.58 17.49
N LEU A 73 9.48 9.63 17.28
CA LEU A 73 9.75 9.04 15.96
C LEU A 73 8.52 8.32 15.40
N LEU A 74 7.81 7.56 16.23
CA LEU A 74 6.59 6.86 15.81
C LEU A 74 5.48 7.85 15.47
N SER A 75 5.28 8.90 16.27
CA SER A 75 4.28 9.95 16.02
C SER A 75 4.59 10.72 14.75
N LEU A 76 5.87 11.05 14.52
CA LEU A 76 6.33 11.69 13.27
C LEU A 76 6.05 10.81 12.07
N TYR A 77 6.38 9.50 12.14
CA TYR A 77 6.08 8.55 11.09
C TYR A 77 4.58 8.52 10.76
N PHE A 78 3.69 8.42 11.76
CA PHE A 78 2.24 8.41 11.51
C PHE A 78 1.73 9.73 10.93
N ALA A 79 2.26 10.86 11.35
CA ALA A 79 1.91 12.16 10.76
C ALA A 79 2.35 12.24 9.29
N LEU A 80 3.59 11.83 9.00
CA LEU A 80 4.13 11.86 7.65
C LEU A 80 3.40 10.89 6.71
N ILE A 81 3.02 9.68 7.16
CA ILE A 81 2.32 8.70 6.31
C ILE A 81 0.97 9.24 5.84
N VAL A 82 0.26 10.00 6.68
CA VAL A 82 -1.02 10.64 6.32
C VAL A 82 -0.79 11.72 5.25
N VAL A 83 0.17 12.62 5.45
CA VAL A 83 0.50 13.67 4.49
C VAL A 83 0.95 13.07 3.16
N CYS A 84 1.85 12.09 3.20
CA CYS A 84 2.31 11.35 2.03
C CYS A 84 1.16 10.65 1.30
N GLY A 85 0.19 10.11 2.05
CA GLY A 85 -1.00 9.46 1.49
C GLY A 85 -1.89 10.41 0.69
N VAL A 86 -2.06 11.65 1.13
CA VAL A 86 -2.80 12.68 0.38
C VAL A 86 -2.07 13.00 -0.93
N VAL A 87 -0.76 13.22 -0.88
CA VAL A 87 0.06 13.43 -2.08
C VAL A 87 -0.03 12.24 -3.01
N GLY A 88 0.06 11.01 -2.48
CA GLY A 88 -0.02 9.77 -3.25
C GLY A 88 -1.36 9.57 -3.94
N SER A 89 -2.47 9.92 -3.30
CA SER A 89 -3.79 9.89 -3.95
C SER A 89 -3.82 10.81 -5.16
N TYR A 90 -3.33 12.05 -5.01
CA TYR A 90 -3.22 12.98 -6.12
C TYR A 90 -2.30 12.47 -7.24
N MET A 91 -1.14 11.88 -6.89
CA MET A 91 -0.22 11.28 -7.87
C MET A 91 -0.85 10.10 -8.61
N SER A 92 -1.54 9.24 -7.88
CA SER A 92 -2.26 8.10 -8.45
C SER A 92 -3.34 8.54 -9.45
N ASP A 93 -4.11 9.57 -9.11
CA ASP A 93 -5.27 10.00 -9.91
C ASP A 93 -4.87 10.84 -11.12
N ARG A 94 -3.79 11.63 -11.03
CA ARG A 94 -3.44 12.65 -12.03
C ARG A 94 -2.17 12.33 -12.84
N VAL A 95 -1.26 11.51 -12.29
CA VAL A 95 0.08 11.31 -12.88
C VAL A 95 0.27 9.90 -13.40
N PHE A 96 0.09 8.90 -12.55
CA PHE A 96 0.45 7.53 -12.87
C PHE A 96 -0.73 6.69 -13.38
N GLY A 97 -1.94 6.96 -12.91
CA GLY A 97 -3.06 6.04 -12.95
C GLY A 97 -3.02 5.05 -11.78
N VAL A 98 -4.20 4.66 -11.32
CA VAL A 98 -4.39 3.85 -10.11
C VAL A 98 -3.61 2.54 -10.16
N ARG A 99 -3.65 1.82 -11.29
CA ARG A 99 -2.97 0.52 -11.41
C ARG A 99 -1.46 0.62 -11.50
N LYS A 100 -0.93 1.62 -12.20
CA LYS A 100 0.53 1.84 -12.26
C LYS A 100 1.07 2.19 -10.88
N SER A 101 0.38 3.04 -10.13
CA SER A 101 0.72 3.35 -8.74
C SER A 101 0.71 2.11 -7.86
N LEU A 102 -0.32 1.27 -7.99
CA LEU A 102 -0.41 0.01 -7.24
C LEU A 102 0.72 -0.96 -7.60
N ARG A 103 1.07 -1.12 -8.89
CA ARG A 103 2.22 -1.97 -9.29
C ARG A 103 3.52 -1.52 -8.62
N ILE A 104 3.77 -0.22 -8.58
CA ILE A 104 4.96 0.32 -7.89
C ILE A 104 4.91 -0.06 -6.42
N VAL A 105 3.81 0.25 -5.74
CA VAL A 105 3.69 0.03 -4.29
C VAL A 105 3.68 -1.44 -3.90
N VAL A 106 3.03 -2.32 -4.66
CA VAL A 106 3.06 -3.75 -4.34
C VAL A 106 4.44 -4.36 -4.57
N THR A 107 5.27 -3.74 -5.41
CA THR A 107 6.66 -4.18 -5.63
C THR A 107 7.58 -3.72 -4.51
N ILE A 108 7.50 -2.46 -4.09
CA ILE A 108 8.39 -1.91 -3.06
C ILE A 108 7.85 -2.09 -1.64
N GLY A 109 6.53 -2.25 -1.47
CA GLY A 109 5.85 -2.30 -0.17
C GLY A 109 6.29 -3.41 0.79
N PRO A 110 6.73 -4.59 0.34
CA PRO A 110 7.31 -5.58 1.23
C PRO A 110 8.69 -5.19 1.79
N LEU A 111 9.45 -4.33 1.10
CA LEU A 111 10.84 -4.00 1.46
C LEU A 111 11.02 -3.45 2.88
N PRO A 112 10.18 -2.54 3.39
CA PRO A 112 10.28 -2.05 4.77
C PRO A 112 10.29 -3.17 5.79
N TYR A 113 9.40 -4.13 5.65
CA TYR A 113 9.28 -5.27 6.55
C TYR A 113 10.46 -6.24 6.41
N ILE A 114 10.95 -6.47 5.19
CA ILE A 114 12.12 -7.30 4.90
C ILE A 114 13.37 -6.69 5.54
N ILE A 115 13.59 -5.38 5.39
CA ILE A 115 14.75 -4.69 5.97
C ILE A 115 14.76 -4.84 7.49
N LEU A 116 13.62 -4.63 8.14
CA LEU A 116 13.51 -4.77 9.59
C LEU A 116 13.56 -6.23 10.08
N ALA A 117 13.25 -7.19 9.22
CA ALA A 117 13.42 -8.60 9.51
C ALA A 117 14.90 -9.03 9.56
N ILE A 118 15.83 -8.23 9.01
CA ILE A 118 17.26 -8.53 9.04
C ILE A 118 17.82 -8.18 10.43
N PRO A 119 18.35 -9.16 11.19
CA PRO A 119 18.98 -8.89 12.47
C PRO A 119 20.15 -7.91 12.33
N GLY A 120 20.25 -6.94 13.24
CA GLY A 120 21.30 -5.94 13.20
C GLY A 120 21.10 -4.81 12.18
N SER A 121 19.93 -4.71 11.54
CA SER A 121 19.61 -3.59 10.63
C SER A 121 19.72 -2.22 11.32
N GLY A 122 19.48 -2.17 12.63
CA GLY A 122 19.71 -0.98 13.46
C GLY A 122 18.89 0.23 13.05
N LEU A 123 19.37 1.42 13.47
CA LEU A 123 18.72 2.69 13.18
C LEU A 123 18.71 3.01 11.66
N ILE A 124 19.76 2.63 10.95
CA ILE A 124 19.82 2.82 9.48
C ILE A 124 18.75 1.98 8.78
N GLY A 125 18.59 0.71 9.18
CA GLY A 125 17.53 -0.15 8.67
C GLY A 125 16.13 0.39 8.98
N TYR A 126 15.92 0.92 10.18
CA TYR A 126 14.67 1.60 10.55
C TYR A 126 14.40 2.82 9.64
N ALA A 127 15.37 3.72 9.50
CA ALA A 127 15.23 4.91 8.67
C ALA A 127 14.95 4.56 7.19
N ALA A 128 15.68 3.57 6.64
CA ALA A 128 15.45 3.10 5.28
C ALA A 128 14.06 2.48 5.12
N ALA A 129 13.61 1.66 6.06
CA ALA A 129 12.28 1.05 6.04
C ALA A 129 11.17 2.10 6.08
N MET A 130 11.26 3.08 7.00
CA MET A 130 10.28 4.18 7.10
C MET A 130 10.30 5.03 5.83
N GLY A 131 11.47 5.39 5.31
CA GLY A 131 11.60 6.15 4.07
C GLY A 131 10.92 5.47 2.88
N ILE A 132 11.17 4.17 2.66
CA ILE A 132 10.53 3.40 1.59
C ILE A 132 9.01 3.36 1.78
N HIS A 133 8.52 3.19 3.01
CA HIS A 133 7.08 3.16 3.30
C HIS A 133 6.42 4.51 2.98
N LEU A 134 7.05 5.63 3.36
CA LEU A 134 6.58 6.97 3.02
C LEU A 134 6.58 7.21 1.51
N ILE A 135 7.64 6.81 0.79
CA ILE A 135 7.69 6.87 -0.68
C ILE A 135 6.54 6.08 -1.30
N GLY A 136 6.28 4.87 -0.82
CA GLY A 136 5.13 4.07 -1.26
C GLY A 136 3.80 4.80 -1.07
N SER A 137 3.61 5.43 0.09
CA SER A 137 2.43 6.23 0.38
C SER A 137 2.30 7.45 -0.55
N MET A 138 3.42 8.13 -0.87
CA MET A 138 3.46 9.25 -1.83
C MET A 138 3.19 8.86 -3.29
N VAL A 139 3.30 7.59 -3.64
CA VAL A 139 3.01 7.09 -4.99
C VAL A 139 1.57 6.65 -5.14
N ALA A 140 1.02 5.93 -4.15
CA ALA A 140 -0.26 5.27 -4.30
C ALA A 140 -1.38 5.84 -3.42
N GLY A 141 -1.07 6.36 -2.24
CA GLY A 141 -2.11 6.87 -1.33
C GLY A 141 -3.30 5.92 -1.22
N GLN A 142 -4.48 6.38 -1.64
CA GLN A 142 -5.73 5.60 -1.61
C GLN A 142 -6.02 4.84 -2.91
N ALA A 143 -5.01 4.50 -3.71
CA ALA A 143 -5.18 3.86 -5.01
C ALA A 143 -5.97 2.54 -4.96
N MET A 144 -5.83 1.73 -3.90
CA MET A 144 -6.59 0.49 -3.75
C MET A 144 -8.09 0.75 -3.55
N THR A 145 -8.43 1.76 -2.78
CA THR A 145 -9.82 2.22 -2.59
C THR A 145 -10.39 2.74 -3.90
N ALA A 146 -9.62 3.55 -4.64
CA ALA A 146 -10.02 4.04 -5.95
C ALA A 146 -10.22 2.88 -6.95
N LEU A 147 -9.31 1.89 -6.97
CA LEU A 147 -9.46 0.71 -7.82
C LEU A 147 -10.74 -0.07 -7.48
N THR A 148 -11.08 -0.22 -6.20
CA THR A 148 -12.32 -0.88 -5.78
C THR A 148 -13.54 -0.22 -6.41
N GLY A 149 -13.61 1.12 -6.35
CA GLY A 149 -14.71 1.87 -6.98
C GLY A 149 -14.78 1.73 -8.50
N LYS A 150 -13.62 1.60 -9.16
CA LYS A 150 -13.50 1.46 -10.63
C LYS A 150 -13.89 0.08 -11.17
N LEU A 151 -14.09 -0.92 -10.31
CA LEU A 151 -14.58 -2.24 -10.72
C LEU A 151 -16.05 -2.24 -11.13
N TYR A 152 -16.76 -1.15 -10.92
CA TYR A 152 -18.20 -1.04 -11.12
C TYR A 152 -18.51 0.07 -12.12
N ALA A 153 -19.47 -0.18 -13.01
CA ALA A 153 -20.01 0.82 -13.90
C ALA A 153 -20.67 1.95 -13.09
N LYS A 154 -20.77 3.14 -13.70
CA LYS A 154 -21.42 4.28 -13.06
C LYS A 154 -22.90 3.94 -12.75
N GLY A 155 -23.31 4.08 -11.49
CA GLY A 155 -24.66 3.77 -11.02
C GLY A 155 -24.89 2.28 -10.64
N ASP A 156 -23.86 1.46 -10.61
CA ASP A 156 -23.98 0.06 -10.15
C ASP A 156 -24.10 0.01 -8.62
N GLU A 157 -25.26 -0.41 -8.12
CA GLU A 157 -25.58 -0.49 -6.67
C GLU A 157 -24.67 -1.45 -5.90
N ARG A 158 -24.04 -2.44 -6.57
CA ARG A 158 -23.12 -3.39 -5.95
C ARG A 158 -21.85 -2.73 -5.42
N ARG A 159 -21.53 -1.52 -5.91
CA ARG A 159 -20.33 -0.78 -5.53
C ARG A 159 -20.24 -0.54 -4.02
N ASP A 160 -21.34 -0.14 -3.39
CA ASP A 160 -21.36 0.16 -1.95
C ASP A 160 -21.16 -1.13 -1.11
N GLY A 161 -21.76 -2.23 -1.54
CA GLY A 161 -21.50 -3.55 -0.95
C GLY A 161 -20.04 -3.97 -1.04
N ALA A 162 -19.35 -3.67 -2.14
CA ALA A 162 -17.94 -3.98 -2.31
C ALA A 162 -17.05 -3.30 -1.28
N PHE A 163 -17.29 -2.02 -0.98
CA PHE A 163 -16.54 -1.33 0.08
C PHE A 163 -16.76 -1.96 1.45
N SER A 164 -17.97 -2.45 1.73
CA SER A 164 -18.26 -3.19 2.96
C SER A 164 -17.46 -4.49 3.06
N TYR A 165 -17.36 -5.27 1.98
CA TYR A 165 -16.50 -6.47 1.92
C TYR A 165 -15.03 -6.14 2.19
N VAL A 166 -14.50 -5.13 1.49
CA VAL A 166 -13.12 -4.68 1.66
C VAL A 166 -12.86 -4.24 3.10
N TYR A 167 -13.79 -3.49 3.71
CA TYR A 167 -13.69 -3.04 5.09
C TYR A 167 -13.64 -4.22 6.08
N VAL A 168 -14.56 -5.18 5.97
CA VAL A 168 -14.59 -6.36 6.84
C VAL A 168 -13.30 -7.17 6.70
N ILE A 169 -12.86 -7.44 5.49
CA ILE A 169 -11.64 -8.20 5.22
C ILE A 169 -10.39 -7.48 5.76
N SER A 170 -10.33 -6.16 5.62
CA SER A 170 -9.23 -5.36 6.17
C SER A 170 -9.20 -5.44 7.71
N ASN A 171 -10.35 -5.42 8.37
CA ASN A 171 -10.44 -5.58 9.82
C ASN A 171 -10.08 -6.99 10.30
N ILE A 172 -10.41 -8.03 9.53
CA ILE A 172 -9.93 -9.39 9.82
C ILE A 172 -8.40 -9.42 9.81
N GLY A 173 -7.75 -8.83 8.79
CA GLY A 173 -6.30 -8.69 8.75
C GLY A 173 -5.75 -7.88 9.93
N ALA A 174 -6.44 -6.81 10.32
CA ALA A 174 -6.06 -5.95 11.43
C ALA A 174 -6.28 -6.57 12.82
N ALA A 175 -7.09 -7.61 12.95
CA ALA A 175 -7.33 -8.30 14.23
C ALA A 175 -6.17 -9.22 14.68
N ILE A 176 -5.15 -9.40 13.85
CA ILE A 176 -4.05 -10.35 14.04
C ILE A 176 -2.75 -9.78 14.69
N PRO A 177 -2.64 -8.50 15.12
CA PRO A 177 -1.46 -7.99 15.81
C PRO A 177 -1.03 -8.83 17.03
N SER A 178 -1.98 -9.50 17.69
CA SER A 178 -1.71 -10.42 18.80
C SER A 178 -0.73 -11.54 18.41
N ILE A 179 -0.79 -12.03 17.17
CA ILE A 179 0.15 -13.02 16.67
C ILE A 179 1.56 -12.42 16.53
N SER A 180 1.68 -11.22 15.95
CA SER A 180 2.97 -10.55 15.80
C SER A 180 3.60 -10.22 17.15
N GLY A 181 2.80 -9.79 18.14
CA GLY A 181 3.25 -9.59 19.52
C GLY A 181 3.76 -10.88 20.16
N THR A 182 3.03 -11.98 20.01
CA THR A 182 3.44 -13.30 20.51
C THR A 182 4.72 -13.77 19.84
N VAL A 183 4.84 -13.63 18.53
CA VAL A 183 6.07 -13.97 17.79
C VAL A 183 7.25 -13.12 18.26
N ALA A 184 7.04 -11.82 18.50
CA ALA A 184 8.06 -10.94 19.03
C ALA A 184 8.56 -11.36 20.42
N LEU A 185 7.64 -11.80 21.29
CA LEU A 185 7.98 -12.29 22.63
C LEU A 185 8.75 -13.64 22.62
N LEU A 186 8.39 -14.54 21.72
CA LEU A 186 8.98 -15.89 21.67
C LEU A 186 10.26 -15.95 20.82
N PHE A 187 10.33 -15.18 19.73
CA PHE A 187 11.37 -15.28 18.70
C PHE A 187 12.08 -13.96 18.41
N GLY A 188 11.71 -12.87 19.09
CA GLY A 188 12.27 -11.53 18.90
C GLY A 188 11.58 -10.71 17.82
N TYR A 189 11.92 -9.40 17.79
CA TYR A 189 11.28 -8.42 16.90
C TYR A 189 11.50 -8.71 15.41
N HIS A 190 12.69 -9.14 15.04
CA HIS A 190 13.03 -9.47 13.65
C HIS A 190 12.16 -10.61 13.09
N ALA A 191 11.79 -11.59 13.92
CA ALA A 191 10.86 -12.65 13.53
C ALA A 191 9.43 -12.11 13.31
N ALA A 192 8.97 -11.17 14.13
CA ALA A 192 7.68 -10.54 13.95
C ALA A 192 7.64 -9.68 12.66
N PHE A 193 8.73 -8.96 12.34
CA PHE A 193 8.87 -8.25 11.07
C PHE A 193 8.95 -9.21 9.87
N ALA A 194 9.60 -10.37 10.02
CA ALA A 194 9.63 -11.41 8.99
C ALA A 194 8.23 -11.97 8.69
N LEU A 195 7.40 -12.14 9.71
CA LEU A 195 5.99 -12.54 9.54
C LEU A 195 5.21 -11.49 8.76
N SER A 196 5.38 -10.20 9.08
CA SER A 196 4.79 -9.09 8.33
C SER A 196 5.30 -9.03 6.88
N ALA A 197 6.61 -9.26 6.68
CA ALA A 197 7.22 -9.35 5.36
C ALA A 197 6.63 -10.49 4.53
N ALA A 198 6.46 -11.68 5.11
CA ALA A 198 5.86 -12.83 4.43
C ALA A 198 4.44 -12.52 3.95
N ALA A 199 3.60 -11.93 4.81
CA ALA A 199 2.25 -11.53 4.43
C ALA A 199 2.25 -10.48 3.30
N ALA A 200 3.12 -9.47 3.41
CA ALA A 200 3.25 -8.43 2.39
C ALA A 200 3.72 -9.00 1.04
N VAL A 201 4.69 -9.91 1.05
CA VAL A 201 5.19 -10.60 -0.16
C VAL A 201 4.10 -11.46 -0.79
N VAL A 202 3.39 -12.27 -0.01
CA VAL A 202 2.30 -13.12 -0.51
C VAL A 202 1.21 -12.29 -1.16
N GLY A 203 0.71 -11.23 -0.49
CA GLY A 203 -0.31 -10.36 -1.04
C GLY A 203 0.14 -9.60 -2.28
N SER A 204 1.42 -9.20 -2.33
CA SER A 204 2.00 -8.51 -3.49
C SER A 204 2.21 -9.44 -4.67
N ALA A 205 2.76 -10.62 -4.45
CA ALA A 205 2.93 -11.64 -5.48
C ALA A 205 1.57 -12.06 -6.09
N TYR A 206 0.58 -12.33 -5.23
CA TYR A 206 -0.77 -12.66 -5.69
C TYR A 206 -1.34 -11.55 -6.57
N TYR A 207 -1.27 -10.28 -6.12
CA TYR A 207 -1.76 -9.14 -6.91
C TYR A 207 -1.08 -9.08 -8.29
N LEU A 208 0.24 -9.13 -8.35
CA LEU A 208 1.00 -9.02 -9.59
C LEU A 208 0.71 -10.18 -10.57
N LEU A 209 0.47 -11.39 -10.06
CA LEU A 209 0.18 -12.57 -10.88
C LEU A 209 -1.20 -12.51 -11.54
N VAL A 210 -2.19 -11.90 -10.87
CA VAL A 210 -3.58 -11.97 -11.34
C VAL A 210 -4.11 -10.65 -11.90
N GLU A 211 -3.51 -9.50 -11.57
CA GLU A 211 -4.05 -8.16 -11.82
C GLU A 211 -4.40 -7.91 -13.30
N ARG A 212 -3.55 -8.35 -14.23
CA ARG A 212 -3.79 -8.16 -15.66
C ARG A 212 -5.01 -8.90 -16.16
N LYS A 213 -5.28 -10.09 -15.60
CA LYS A 213 -6.39 -10.94 -16.00
C LYS A 213 -7.73 -10.46 -15.45
N VAL A 214 -7.73 -9.91 -14.23
CA VAL A 214 -8.97 -9.57 -13.52
C VAL A 214 -9.39 -8.12 -13.66
N PHE A 215 -8.47 -7.22 -14.01
CA PHE A 215 -8.77 -5.79 -14.15
C PHE A 215 -8.75 -5.29 -15.60
N GLY A 216 -8.28 -6.07 -16.57
CA GLY A 216 -8.19 -5.64 -17.97
C GLY A 216 -7.45 -4.30 -18.10
N THR A 217 -8.13 -3.26 -18.61
CA THR A 217 -7.62 -1.89 -18.72
C THR A 217 -8.13 -0.96 -17.62
N ILE A 218 -8.96 -1.44 -16.68
CA ILE A 218 -9.52 -0.62 -15.59
C ILE A 218 -8.40 0.02 -14.78
N GLY A 219 -8.40 1.35 -14.64
CA GLY A 219 -7.44 2.11 -13.83
C GLY A 219 -6.01 2.20 -14.36
N GLU A 220 -5.75 1.81 -15.62
CA GLU A 220 -4.43 1.96 -16.25
C GLU A 220 -4.06 3.41 -16.52
N GLU A 221 -5.02 4.21 -16.94
CA GLU A 221 -4.83 5.63 -17.23
C GLU A 221 -5.38 6.50 -16.09
N PRO A 222 -4.78 7.67 -15.83
CA PRO A 222 -5.35 8.66 -14.92
C PRO A 222 -6.71 9.12 -15.43
N ASP A 223 -7.67 9.38 -14.52
CA ASP A 223 -9.01 9.89 -14.90
C ASP A 223 -8.96 11.32 -15.44
N ASP A 224 -8.06 12.13 -14.90
CA ASP A 224 -7.85 13.52 -15.34
C ASP A 224 -6.32 13.78 -15.41
N PRO A 225 -5.71 13.40 -16.54
CA PRO A 225 -4.26 13.40 -16.67
C PRO A 225 -3.69 14.84 -16.71
N MET A 226 -2.63 15.06 -15.95
CA MET A 226 -1.86 16.30 -16.04
C MET A 226 -1.23 16.49 -17.42
N PRO A 227 -1.06 17.77 -17.87
CA PRO A 227 -0.20 18.08 -19.02
C PRO A 227 1.19 17.49 -18.86
N ALA A 228 1.80 16.99 -19.96
CA ALA A 228 3.06 16.25 -19.91
C ALA A 228 4.21 17.03 -19.23
N ALA A 229 4.29 18.35 -19.44
CA ALA A 229 5.30 19.19 -18.80
C ALA A 229 5.11 19.29 -17.26
N ALA A 230 3.86 19.43 -16.80
CA ALA A 230 3.54 19.48 -15.37
C ALA A 230 3.77 18.12 -14.71
N ARG A 231 3.44 17.01 -15.40
CA ARG A 231 3.66 15.65 -14.92
C ARG A 231 5.15 15.35 -14.64
N LYS A 232 6.05 15.76 -15.54
CA LYS A 232 7.49 15.61 -15.30
C LYS A 232 7.93 16.35 -14.03
N ARG A 233 7.49 17.60 -13.85
CA ARG A 233 7.81 18.40 -12.65
C ARG A 233 7.26 17.74 -11.37
N ALA A 234 6.02 17.24 -11.40
CA ALA A 234 5.41 16.53 -10.27
C ALA A 234 6.22 15.28 -9.85
N VAL A 235 6.70 14.51 -10.82
CA VAL A 235 7.55 13.33 -10.55
C VAL A 235 8.90 13.75 -9.94
N TYR A 236 9.54 14.81 -10.44
CA TYR A 236 10.78 15.32 -9.84
C TYR A 236 10.58 15.82 -8.41
N ILE A 237 9.48 16.54 -8.14
CA ILE A 237 9.13 16.99 -6.78
C ILE A 237 8.91 15.78 -5.87
N LEU A 238 8.22 14.73 -6.35
CA LEU A 238 8.00 13.49 -5.61
C LEU A 238 9.33 12.81 -5.24
N ILE A 239 10.25 12.69 -6.19
CA ILE A 239 11.57 12.11 -5.95
C ILE A 239 12.35 12.95 -4.94
N ALA A 240 12.39 14.28 -5.12
CA ALA A 240 13.10 15.17 -4.21
C ALA A 240 12.51 15.12 -2.79
N ALA A 241 11.18 15.15 -2.65
CA ALA A 241 10.51 15.00 -1.36
C ALA A 241 10.79 13.64 -0.72
N GLY A 242 10.80 12.56 -1.49
CA GLY A 242 11.16 11.23 -1.01
C GLY A 242 12.59 11.15 -0.48
N VAL A 243 13.55 11.76 -1.17
CA VAL A 243 14.95 11.81 -0.74
C VAL A 243 15.10 12.64 0.54
N ILE A 244 14.44 13.79 0.63
CA ILE A 244 14.46 14.65 1.81
C ILE A 244 13.85 13.94 3.03
N THR A 245 12.71 13.26 2.81
CA THR A 245 12.01 12.52 3.88
C THR A 245 12.86 11.34 4.37
N ALA A 246 13.51 10.62 3.46
CA ALA A 246 14.41 9.53 3.81
C ALA A 246 15.67 10.04 4.54
N GLY A 247 16.24 11.17 4.10
CA GLY A 247 17.40 11.80 4.74
C GLY A 247 17.10 12.43 6.10
N GLY A 248 15.91 13.03 6.26
CA GLY A 248 15.47 13.64 7.53
C GLY A 248 15.05 12.63 8.60
N ALA A 249 14.84 11.36 8.24
CA ALA A 249 14.58 10.27 9.18
C ALA A 249 15.85 9.79 9.93
N VAL A 250 17.04 10.27 9.54
CA VAL A 250 18.30 10.00 10.24
C VAL A 250 18.52 11.15 11.25
N PRO A 251 18.44 10.92 12.57
CA PRO A 251 18.76 11.97 13.54
C PRO A 251 20.21 12.41 13.36
N PRO A 252 20.52 13.69 13.55
CA PRO A 252 21.91 14.15 13.62
C PRO A 252 22.57 13.47 14.83
N PHE A 253 23.70 12.83 14.57
CA PHE A 253 24.54 12.19 15.59
C PHE A 253 25.09 13.22 16.59
#